data_e444eb82a7d160ff5f3f991ac75ff062
#
_entry.id   e444eb82a7d160ff5f3f991ac75ff062
#
_cell.length_a   1.000
_cell.length_b   1.000
_cell.length_c   1.000
_cell.angle_alpha   90.00
_cell.angle_beta   90.00
_cell.angle_gamma   90.00
#
_symmetry.space_group_name_H-M   'P 1'
#
loop_
_entity.id
_entity.type
_entity.pdbx_description
1 polymer ?
#
loop_
_entity_poly.entity_id
_entity_poly.type
_entity_poly.pdbx_seq_one_letter_code
_entity_poly.pdbx_strand_id
1 'polypeptide(L)'
;MAITKETQIGKIEVVGQFKAVQVAMDTFIKENGKVISQTRHRHVLMPDADITNEPQEVQNICSTVWTQAIKDAWIAFKQEQENKLGL
;
A
#
# COMPACT_ATOMS: atom_id res chain seq x y z
N MET A 1 10.17 7.52 -32.94
CA MET A 1 10.10 8.06 -31.57
C MET A 1 9.48 7.00 -30.67
N ALA A 2 10.22 6.55 -29.64
CA ALA A 2 9.75 5.51 -28.73
C ALA A 2 9.39 6.11 -27.39
N ILE A 3 8.13 6.07 -27.02
CA ILE A 3 7.65 6.48 -25.72
C ILE A 3 7.28 5.24 -24.93
N THR A 4 7.85 5.09 -23.75
CA THR A 4 7.59 3.94 -22.88
C THR A 4 7.14 4.43 -21.51
N LYS A 5 6.37 3.57 -20.84
CA LYS A 5 5.88 3.82 -19.49
C LYS A 5 6.38 2.70 -18.60
N GLU A 6 7.07 3.06 -17.51
CA GLU A 6 7.53 2.10 -16.52
C GLU A 6 6.94 2.46 -15.18
N THR A 7 6.50 1.45 -14.44
CA THR A 7 5.96 1.62 -13.10
C THR A 7 6.76 0.74 -12.16
N GLN A 8 7.17 1.30 -11.02
CA GLN A 8 7.92 0.55 -10.02
C GLN A 8 7.53 0.99 -8.62
N ILE A 9 7.80 0.13 -7.64
CA ILE A 9 7.61 0.47 -6.24
C ILE A 9 8.74 1.42 -5.85
N GLY A 10 8.39 2.65 -5.45
CA GLY A 10 9.37 3.62 -5.00
C GLY A 10 9.64 3.53 -3.50
N LYS A 11 8.62 3.16 -2.71
CA LYS A 11 8.76 3.07 -1.26
C LYS A 11 7.65 2.20 -0.68
N ILE A 12 8.02 1.39 0.32
CA ILE A 12 7.06 0.65 1.15
C ILE A 12 7.39 0.97 2.60
N GLU A 13 6.39 1.39 3.37
CA GLU A 13 6.58 1.77 4.75
C GLU A 13 5.52 1.13 5.64
N VAL A 14 5.92 0.53 6.75
CA VAL A 14 5.01 -0.05 7.73
C VAL A 14 4.92 0.91 8.91
N VAL A 15 3.71 1.37 9.22
CA VAL A 15 3.50 2.46 10.17
C VAL A 15 2.46 2.09 11.21
N GLY A 16 2.74 2.44 12.46
CA GLY A 16 1.77 2.39 13.54
C GLY A 16 1.55 1.03 14.16
N GLN A 17 0.66 1.01 15.15
CA GLN A 17 0.38 -0.20 15.92
C GLN A 17 -0.38 -1.27 15.12
N PHE A 18 -1.14 -0.87 14.11
CA PHE A 18 -1.89 -1.78 13.26
C PHE A 18 -1.12 -2.16 12.00
N LYS A 19 0.15 -1.75 11.92
CA LYS A 19 1.02 -2.09 10.78
C LYS A 19 0.40 -1.69 9.44
N ALA A 20 -0.08 -0.44 9.35
CA ALA A 20 -0.53 0.11 8.08
C ALA A 20 0.62 0.08 7.08
N VAL A 21 0.37 -0.45 5.89
CA VAL A 21 1.40 -0.56 4.84
C VAL A 21 1.15 0.55 3.83
N GLN A 22 2.06 1.51 3.77
CA GLN A 22 2.01 2.60 2.81
C GLN A 22 2.87 2.26 1.61
N VAL A 23 2.28 2.34 0.43
CA VAL A 23 2.95 1.99 -0.82
C VAL A 23 3.00 3.22 -1.71
N ALA A 24 4.20 3.58 -2.16
CA ALA A 24 4.40 4.64 -3.14
C ALA A 24 4.83 4.00 -4.46
N MET A 25 4.01 4.18 -5.50
CA MET A 25 4.31 3.67 -6.84
C MET A 25 4.78 4.84 -7.70
N ASP A 26 5.93 4.66 -8.33
CA ASP A 26 6.50 5.66 -9.23
C ASP A 26 6.25 5.23 -10.68
N THR A 27 5.72 6.16 -11.46
CA THR A 27 5.51 5.97 -12.89
C THR A 27 6.44 6.90 -13.65
N PHE A 28 7.20 6.34 -14.55
CA PHE A 28 8.14 7.09 -15.40
C PHE A 28 7.70 7.02 -16.84
N ILE A 29 7.64 8.17 -17.48
CA ILE A 29 7.43 8.26 -18.94
C ILE A 29 8.78 8.55 -19.55
N LYS A 30 9.20 7.70 -20.49
CA LYS A 30 10.50 7.84 -21.15
C LYS A 30 10.32 8.03 -22.64
N GLU A 31 11.18 8.86 -23.21
CA GLU A 31 11.30 9.04 -24.66
C GLU A 31 12.73 8.72 -25.06
N ASN A 32 12.88 7.71 -25.90
CA ASN A 32 14.19 7.25 -26.37
C ASN A 32 15.15 6.91 -25.20
N GLY A 33 14.59 6.30 -24.13
CA GLY A 33 15.37 5.92 -22.96
C GLY A 33 15.57 7.00 -21.92
N LYS A 34 15.11 8.22 -22.20
CA LYS A 34 15.27 9.35 -21.27
C LYS A 34 13.96 9.65 -20.56
N VAL A 35 14.02 9.82 -19.24
CA VAL A 35 12.84 10.17 -18.44
C VAL A 35 12.42 11.59 -18.74
N ILE A 36 11.19 11.76 -19.22
CA ILE A 36 10.62 13.08 -19.51
C ILE A 36 9.51 13.45 -18.53
N SER A 37 9.00 12.49 -17.77
CA SER A 37 7.97 12.76 -16.76
C SER A 37 8.03 11.70 -15.67
N GLN A 38 7.72 12.08 -14.45
CA GLN A 38 7.67 11.18 -13.30
C GLN A 38 6.49 11.57 -12.44
N THR A 39 5.71 10.56 -12.03
CA THR A 39 4.56 10.75 -11.15
C THR A 39 4.63 9.74 -10.02
N ARG A 40 4.26 10.15 -8.81
CA ARG A 40 4.19 9.25 -7.66
C ARG A 40 2.76 9.17 -7.17
N HIS A 41 2.28 7.95 -7.01
CA HIS A 41 0.95 7.67 -6.46
C HIS A 41 1.11 6.87 -5.18
N ARG A 42 0.44 7.30 -4.12
CA ARG A 42 0.52 6.64 -2.81
C ARG A 42 -0.83 6.08 -2.41
N HIS A 43 -0.80 4.92 -1.79
CA HIS A 43 -1.99 4.36 -1.16
C HIS A 43 -1.60 3.64 0.13
N VAL A 44 -2.59 3.43 0.99
CA VAL A 44 -2.40 2.81 2.30
C VAL A 44 -3.25 1.57 2.38
N LEU A 45 -2.66 0.48 2.88
CA LEU A 45 -3.34 -0.79 3.10
C LEU A 45 -3.43 -1.05 4.59
N MET A 46 -4.64 -1.34 5.07
CA MET A 46 -4.89 -1.71 6.45
C MET A 46 -5.03 -3.23 6.57
N PRO A 47 -4.93 -3.81 7.78
CA PRO A 47 -4.91 -5.28 7.94
C PRO A 47 -6.08 -6.07 7.37
N ASP A 48 -7.20 -5.41 7.08
CA ASP A 48 -8.36 -6.06 6.46
C ASP A 48 -8.47 -5.80 4.95
N ALA A 49 -7.46 -5.18 4.35
CA ALA A 49 -7.47 -4.86 2.92
C ALA A 49 -7.28 -6.10 2.07
N ASP A 50 -7.91 -6.11 0.89
CA ASP A 50 -7.67 -7.12 -0.12
C ASP A 50 -6.40 -6.76 -0.89
N ILE A 51 -5.37 -7.59 -0.76
CA ILE A 51 -4.06 -7.34 -1.36
C ILE A 51 -3.80 -8.20 -2.60
N THR A 52 -4.81 -8.90 -3.10
CA THR A 52 -4.62 -9.84 -4.22
C THR A 52 -4.14 -9.16 -5.50
N ASN A 53 -4.46 -7.90 -5.68
CA ASN A 53 -4.04 -7.12 -6.85
C ASN A 53 -2.75 -6.32 -6.62
N GLU A 54 -2.15 -6.43 -5.43
CA GLU A 54 -0.90 -5.74 -5.13
C GLU A 54 0.29 -6.51 -5.69
N PRO A 55 1.44 -5.82 -5.95
CA PRO A 55 2.66 -6.52 -6.32
C PRO A 55 3.04 -7.56 -5.27
N GLN A 56 3.69 -8.64 -5.71
CA GLN A 56 4.05 -9.75 -4.81
C GLN A 56 4.88 -9.29 -3.62
N GLU A 57 5.79 -8.34 -3.82
CA GLU A 57 6.60 -7.78 -2.73
C GLU A 57 5.73 -7.15 -1.65
N VAL A 58 4.71 -6.39 -2.06
CA VAL A 58 3.76 -5.77 -1.12
C VAL A 58 2.95 -6.84 -0.39
N GLN A 59 2.47 -7.85 -1.11
CA GLN A 59 1.72 -8.96 -0.50
C GLN A 59 2.57 -9.69 0.54
N ASN A 60 3.85 -9.92 0.25
CA ASN A 60 4.76 -10.61 1.16
C ASN A 60 4.96 -9.80 2.45
N ILE A 61 5.14 -8.49 2.32
CA ILE A 61 5.30 -7.61 3.49
C ILE A 61 4.03 -7.60 4.32
N CYS A 62 2.87 -7.43 3.70
CA CYS A 62 1.59 -7.44 4.40
C CYS A 62 1.37 -8.74 5.15
N SER A 63 1.64 -9.88 4.52
CA SER A 63 1.48 -11.20 5.14
C SER A 63 2.41 -11.38 6.33
N THR A 64 3.60 -10.79 6.29
CA THR A 64 4.57 -10.88 7.37
C THR A 64 4.16 -10.02 8.56
N VAL A 65 3.73 -8.79 8.33
CA VAL A 65 3.43 -7.85 9.43
C VAL A 65 2.01 -7.97 9.96
N TRP A 66 1.07 -8.46 9.16
CA TRP A 66 -0.32 -8.62 9.57
C TRP A 66 -0.55 -10.00 10.18
N THR A 67 -0.06 -10.18 11.40
CA THR A 67 -0.33 -11.40 12.16
C THR A 67 -1.81 -11.47 12.54
N GLN A 68 -2.27 -12.64 12.99
CA GLN A 68 -3.66 -12.77 13.42
C GLN A 68 -3.99 -11.79 14.56
N ALA A 69 -3.05 -11.59 15.48
CA ALA A 69 -3.23 -10.62 16.57
C ALA A 69 -3.42 -9.20 16.04
N ILE A 70 -2.66 -8.80 15.03
CA ILE A 70 -2.79 -7.47 14.42
C ILE A 70 -4.14 -7.32 13.71
N LYS A 71 -4.55 -8.33 12.96
CA LYS A 71 -5.85 -8.33 12.27
C LYS A 71 -6.99 -8.22 13.26
N ASP A 72 -6.93 -8.99 14.35
CA ASP A 72 -7.97 -8.97 15.38
C ASP A 72 -8.02 -7.60 16.09
N ALA A 73 -6.87 -7.03 16.38
CA ALA A 73 -6.78 -5.71 17.01
C ALA A 73 -7.37 -4.62 16.10
N TRP A 74 -7.12 -4.70 14.80
CA TRP A 74 -7.67 -3.75 13.83
C TRP A 74 -9.20 -3.84 13.77
N ILE A 75 -9.74 -5.05 13.72
CA ILE A 75 -11.19 -5.27 13.69
C ILE A 75 -11.84 -4.75 14.97
N ALA A 76 -11.24 -5.05 16.13
CA ALA A 76 -11.73 -4.55 17.40
C ALA A 76 -11.72 -3.03 17.47
N PHE A 77 -10.66 -2.40 16.98
CA PHE A 77 -10.55 -0.95 16.92
C PHE A 77 -11.65 -0.34 16.06
N LYS A 78 -11.92 -0.91 14.89
CA LYS A 78 -12.99 -0.43 14.01
C LYS A 78 -14.36 -0.53 14.68
N GLN A 79 -14.64 -1.64 15.34
CA GLN A 79 -15.90 -1.84 16.05
C GLN A 79 -16.06 -0.81 17.18
N GLU A 80 -14.99 -0.54 17.91
CA GLU A 80 -15.00 0.47 18.96
C GLU A 80 -15.29 1.85 18.41
N GLN A 81 -14.73 2.22 17.26
CA GLN A 81 -15.01 3.50 16.63
C GLN A 81 -16.46 3.62 16.17
N GLU A 82 -17.03 2.57 15.62
CA GLU A 82 -18.44 2.53 15.26
C GLU A 82 -19.33 2.74 16.48
N ASN A 83 -19.04 2.09 17.59
CA ASN A 83 -19.79 2.23 18.83
C ASN A 83 -19.72 3.66 19.36
N LYS A 84 -18.54 4.30 19.31
CA LYS A 84 -18.36 5.68 19.75
C LYS A 84 -19.15 6.67 18.92
N LEU A 85 -19.35 6.38 17.64
CA LEU A 85 -20.12 7.22 16.74
C LEU A 85 -21.63 7.00 16.86
N GLY A 86 -22.05 6.04 17.68
CA GLY A 86 -23.46 5.72 17.86
C GLY A 86 -24.10 5.04 16.66
N LEU A 87 -23.28 4.37 15.88
CA LEU A 87 -23.74 3.68 14.68
C LEU A 87 -24.09 2.22 14.98
#